data_6b6340f11955730a446396407c8dc970
#
_entry.id   6b6340f11955730a446396407c8dc970
#
_cell.length_a   1.000
_cell.length_b   1.000
_cell.length_c   1.000
_cell.angle_alpha   90.00
_cell.angle_beta   90.00
_cell.angle_gamma   90.00
#
_symmetry.space_group_name_H-M   'P 1'
#
loop_
_entity.id
_entity.type
_entity.pdbx_description
1 polymer ?
#
loop_
_entity_poly.entity_id
_entity_poly.type
_entity_poly.pdbx_seq_one_letter_code
_entity_poly.pdbx_strand_id
1 'polypeptide(L)'
;GFLPFLFQCLQKNKRFLYGGRRVLWINNLVFRMKQNYRSYAMVCILLICAVTALGCGFTLNNRIQAMREYSMQYDYQLISASPNQQEHFDALFQDVVDRSTLQIGQSEEQLFIPYSNLADFDIPKPEPDQCVKLAKKMMLSLYTDPSRFSTTLDGKPLECVGEVRRAVAGFMQDKMEVPIYVIDDALFNATFPEEQRLSLYNYKLADSHPDYAQTLQDDPWVEGVYIADKNAQSDEWLSTIFTFCVFLFLVFLIAACSILFIKQYNDSFENIAPYAILQKLGVDRSVLKRSIAKECSLQFGLDFVIMSLSSFFSLLALSKIAGDPMEVVFFVSNAIILVFIVLCDLLCIRFVQQNVLS
;
A
#
# COMPACT_ATOMS: atom_id res chain seq x y z
N GLY A 1 -28.94 -13.73 3.77
CA GLY A 1 -27.64 -13.47 3.20
C GLY A 1 -27.41 -14.19 1.86
N PHE A 2 -26.49 -13.72 1.06
CA PHE A 2 -26.18 -14.21 -0.29
C PHE A 2 -25.81 -15.70 -0.34
N LEU A 3 -25.02 -16.15 0.62
CA LEU A 3 -24.54 -17.53 0.70
C LEU A 3 -25.66 -18.58 0.85
N PRO A 4 -26.61 -18.45 1.81
CA PRO A 4 -27.72 -19.37 1.86
C PRO A 4 -28.54 -19.41 0.57
N PHE A 5 -28.68 -18.29 -0.12
CA PHE A 5 -29.38 -18.20 -1.39
C PHE A 5 -28.63 -18.96 -2.51
N LEU A 6 -27.31 -18.81 -2.61
CA LEU A 6 -26.47 -19.49 -3.58
C LEU A 6 -26.55 -21.03 -3.39
N PHE A 7 -26.51 -21.49 -2.15
CA PHE A 7 -26.65 -22.92 -1.84
C PHE A 7 -28.05 -23.46 -2.06
N GLN A 8 -29.09 -22.66 -1.85
CA GLN A 8 -30.46 -23.05 -2.23
C GLN A 8 -30.60 -23.19 -3.74
N CYS A 9 -29.94 -22.34 -4.54
CA CYS A 9 -29.89 -22.50 -5.99
C CYS A 9 -29.17 -23.79 -6.42
N LEU A 10 -28.05 -24.13 -5.74
CA LEU A 10 -27.34 -25.39 -5.97
C LEU A 10 -28.17 -26.62 -5.59
N GLN A 11 -28.98 -26.56 -4.53
CA GLN A 11 -29.91 -27.63 -4.13
C GLN A 11 -31.06 -27.82 -5.14
N LYS A 12 -31.50 -26.77 -5.81
CA LYS A 12 -32.53 -26.87 -6.87
C LYS A 12 -32.06 -27.64 -8.10
N ASN A 13 -30.74 -27.69 -8.35
CA ASN A 13 -30.18 -28.43 -9.47
C ASN A 13 -30.07 -29.94 -9.16
N LYS A 14 -31.14 -30.68 -9.37
CA LYS A 14 -31.26 -32.11 -9.07
C LYS A 14 -30.18 -32.96 -9.75
N ARG A 15 -29.74 -32.62 -10.98
CA ARG A 15 -28.67 -33.34 -11.69
C ARG A 15 -27.31 -33.23 -10.97
N PHE A 16 -27.01 -32.09 -10.38
CA PHE A 16 -25.79 -31.88 -9.63
C PHE A 16 -25.84 -32.56 -8.26
N LEU A 17 -26.98 -32.49 -7.61
CA LEU A 17 -27.20 -33.03 -6.25
C LEU A 17 -27.16 -34.56 -6.22
N TYR A 18 -27.89 -35.24 -7.15
CA TYR A 18 -28.01 -36.69 -7.18
C TYR A 18 -26.89 -37.43 -7.92
N GLY A 19 -25.81 -36.73 -8.31
CA GLY A 19 -24.63 -37.34 -8.91
C GLY A 19 -23.76 -38.11 -7.92
N GLY A 20 -24.25 -39.24 -7.40
CA GLY A 20 -23.53 -40.14 -6.51
C GLY A 20 -23.45 -39.66 -5.05
N ARG A 21 -22.29 -39.84 -4.39
CA ARG A 21 -22.07 -39.58 -2.97
C ARG A 21 -22.13 -38.09 -2.56
N ARG A 22 -22.47 -37.16 -3.48
CA ARG A 22 -22.46 -35.72 -3.27
C ARG A 22 -23.58 -35.23 -2.34
N VAL A 23 -24.70 -35.93 -2.33
CA VAL A 23 -25.89 -35.58 -1.54
C VAL A 23 -25.56 -35.44 -0.04
N LEU A 24 -24.76 -36.36 0.49
CA LEU A 24 -24.45 -36.40 1.91
C LEU A 24 -23.71 -35.15 2.40
N TRP A 25 -22.66 -34.77 1.74
CA TRP A 25 -21.84 -33.63 2.20
C TRP A 25 -22.43 -32.27 1.82
N ILE A 26 -23.17 -32.15 0.69
CA ILE A 26 -23.81 -30.88 0.31
C ILE A 26 -24.94 -30.52 1.27
N ASN A 27 -25.81 -31.48 1.62
CA ASN A 27 -26.90 -31.19 2.56
C ASN A 27 -26.40 -30.85 3.95
N ASN A 28 -25.40 -31.56 4.47
CA ASN A 28 -24.78 -31.23 5.74
C ASN A 28 -24.14 -29.83 5.72
N LEU A 29 -23.43 -29.50 4.65
CA LEU A 29 -22.81 -28.18 4.51
C LEU A 29 -23.85 -27.05 4.54
N VAL A 30 -24.92 -27.18 3.72
CA VAL A 30 -25.98 -26.16 3.68
C VAL A 30 -26.68 -25.99 5.00
N PHE A 31 -26.95 -27.07 5.69
CA PHE A 31 -27.58 -27.05 7.02
C PHE A 31 -26.69 -26.33 8.01
N ARG A 32 -25.40 -26.66 8.09
CA ARG A 32 -24.42 -26.06 8.98
C ARG A 32 -24.21 -24.58 8.70
N MET A 33 -24.07 -24.19 7.44
CA MET A 33 -23.93 -22.80 7.06
C MET A 33 -25.14 -21.96 7.46
N LYS A 34 -26.34 -22.54 7.35
CA LYS A 34 -27.58 -21.87 7.76
C LYS A 34 -27.68 -21.72 9.27
N GLN A 35 -27.20 -22.68 10.03
CA GLN A 35 -27.21 -22.65 11.49
C GLN A 35 -26.15 -21.70 12.05
N ASN A 36 -25.00 -21.61 11.40
CA ASN A 36 -23.78 -21.00 11.95
C ASN A 36 -23.26 -19.77 11.16
N TYR A 37 -24.09 -19.14 10.34
CA TYR A 37 -23.70 -18.05 9.45
C TYR A 37 -22.97 -16.87 10.16
N ARG A 38 -23.29 -16.63 11.44
CA ARG A 38 -22.68 -15.56 12.23
C ARG A 38 -21.19 -15.78 12.46
N SER A 39 -20.77 -17.02 12.78
CA SER A 39 -19.35 -17.34 13.01
C SER A 39 -18.55 -17.23 11.70
N TYR A 40 -19.10 -17.68 10.56
CA TYR A 40 -18.44 -17.52 9.26
C TYR A 40 -18.30 -16.06 8.85
N ALA A 41 -19.35 -15.27 9.05
CA ALA A 41 -19.27 -13.82 8.80
C ALA A 41 -18.20 -13.16 9.67
N MET A 42 -18.08 -13.54 10.93
CA MET A 42 -17.06 -13.00 11.85
C MET A 42 -15.64 -13.37 11.39
N VAL A 43 -15.41 -14.60 10.98
CA VAL A 43 -14.13 -15.06 10.43
C VAL A 43 -13.78 -14.29 9.16
N CYS A 44 -14.71 -14.15 8.21
CA CYS A 44 -14.50 -13.36 7.01
C CYS A 44 -14.13 -11.91 7.34
N ILE A 45 -14.81 -11.27 8.28
CA ILE A 45 -14.52 -9.90 8.71
C ILE A 45 -13.10 -9.82 9.29
N LEU A 46 -12.72 -10.73 10.20
CA LEU A 46 -11.37 -10.75 10.77
C LEU A 46 -10.28 -10.91 9.72
N LEU A 47 -10.49 -11.81 8.75
CA LEU A 47 -9.53 -12.01 7.67
C LEU A 47 -9.44 -10.80 6.73
N ILE A 48 -10.55 -10.12 6.44
CA ILE A 48 -10.54 -8.87 5.67
C ILE A 48 -9.80 -7.78 6.45
N CYS A 49 -10.06 -7.64 7.76
CA CYS A 49 -9.33 -6.71 8.62
C CYS A 49 -7.83 -7.01 8.66
N ALA A 50 -7.45 -8.30 8.67
CA ALA A 50 -6.04 -8.69 8.58
C ALA A 50 -5.40 -8.19 7.28
N VAL A 51 -6.01 -8.46 6.13
CA VAL A 51 -5.47 -8.05 4.82
C VAL A 51 -5.41 -6.52 4.70
N THR A 52 -6.43 -5.81 5.16
CA THR A 52 -6.44 -4.33 5.14
C THR A 52 -5.38 -3.74 6.06
N ALA A 53 -5.15 -4.31 7.25
CA ALA A 53 -4.07 -3.88 8.14
C ALA A 53 -2.70 -4.03 7.47
N LEU A 54 -2.45 -5.17 6.79
CA LEU A 54 -1.21 -5.38 6.05
C LEU A 54 -1.09 -4.40 4.87
N GLY A 55 -2.18 -4.12 4.16
CA GLY A 55 -2.23 -3.13 3.08
C GLY A 55 -1.88 -1.72 3.56
N CYS A 56 -2.45 -1.29 4.68
CA CYS A 56 -2.10 -0.01 5.32
C CYS A 56 -0.61 0.03 5.72
N GLY A 57 -0.09 -1.06 6.30
CA GLY A 57 1.32 -1.17 6.64
C GLY A 57 2.23 -1.05 5.42
N PHE A 58 1.87 -1.70 4.31
CA PHE A 58 2.62 -1.61 3.06
C PHE A 58 2.63 -0.18 2.49
N THR A 59 1.48 0.49 2.48
CA THR A 59 1.40 1.90 2.07
C THR A 59 2.31 2.78 2.93
N LEU A 60 2.30 2.59 4.25
CA LEU A 60 3.18 3.32 5.15
C LEU A 60 4.66 3.04 4.87
N ASN A 61 5.02 1.77 4.63
CA ASN A 61 6.40 1.40 4.29
C ASN A 61 6.86 2.05 2.97
N ASN A 62 6.02 2.06 1.94
CA ASN A 62 6.33 2.76 0.69
C ASN A 62 6.53 4.27 0.91
N ARG A 63 5.72 4.86 1.80
CA ARG A 63 5.88 6.26 2.20
C ARG A 63 7.21 6.51 2.90
N ILE A 64 7.63 5.63 3.81
CA ILE A 64 8.94 5.73 4.49
C ILE A 64 10.07 5.69 3.45
N GLN A 65 10.01 4.77 2.50
CA GLN A 65 11.02 4.66 1.44
C GLN A 65 11.05 5.91 0.56
N ALA A 66 9.90 6.40 0.09
CA ALA A 66 9.82 7.65 -0.65
C ALA A 66 10.35 8.84 0.18
N MET A 67 10.08 8.86 1.48
CA MET A 67 10.61 9.86 2.40
C MET A 67 12.14 9.84 2.48
N ARG A 68 12.74 8.67 2.52
CA ARG A 68 14.19 8.52 2.51
C ARG A 68 14.80 8.99 1.20
N GLU A 69 14.20 8.67 0.06
CA GLU A 69 14.65 9.16 -1.25
C GLU A 69 14.71 10.68 -1.28
N TYR A 70 13.66 11.38 -0.82
CA TYR A 70 13.66 12.84 -0.70
C TYR A 70 14.78 13.37 0.19
N SER A 71 15.01 12.72 1.34
CA SER A 71 16.01 13.19 2.31
C SER A 71 17.44 12.83 1.93
N MET A 72 17.65 11.79 1.12
CA MET A 72 18.98 11.27 0.77
C MET A 72 19.41 11.60 -0.66
N GLN A 73 18.56 12.30 -1.42
CA GLN A 73 18.89 12.64 -2.81
C GLN A 73 20.12 13.57 -2.84
N TYR A 74 20.13 14.60 -2.00
CA TYR A 74 21.23 15.56 -1.86
C TYR A 74 21.56 15.77 -0.38
N ASP A 75 22.83 15.94 -0.05
CA ASP A 75 23.28 16.20 1.33
C ASP A 75 23.07 17.67 1.70
N TYR A 76 23.34 18.58 0.77
CA TYR A 76 23.18 20.02 0.93
C TYR A 76 22.41 20.62 -0.23
N GLN A 77 21.46 21.49 0.08
CA GLN A 77 20.74 22.28 -0.92
C GLN A 77 20.78 23.74 -0.53
N LEU A 78 21.29 24.60 -1.43
CA LEU A 78 21.51 26.01 -1.19
C LEU A 78 20.61 26.83 -2.10
N ILE A 79 19.93 27.82 -1.54
CA ILE A 79 19.15 28.79 -2.29
C ILE A 79 19.93 30.10 -2.38
N SER A 80 20.11 30.63 -3.59
CA SER A 80 20.69 31.93 -3.85
C SER A 80 19.86 32.74 -4.83
N ALA A 81 19.69 34.03 -4.53
CA ALA A 81 19.09 34.98 -5.46
C ALA A 81 20.08 35.50 -6.51
N SER A 82 21.37 35.29 -6.29
CA SER A 82 22.40 35.72 -7.21
C SER A 82 22.65 34.63 -8.28
N PRO A 83 22.55 34.95 -9.56
CA PRO A 83 22.84 34.00 -10.63
C PRO A 83 24.33 33.64 -10.68
N ASN A 84 24.64 32.45 -11.20
CA ASN A 84 26.01 32.01 -11.52
C ASN A 84 26.99 31.88 -10.32
N GLN A 85 26.50 31.51 -9.13
CA GLN A 85 27.37 31.26 -7.96
C GLN A 85 27.91 29.82 -7.90
N GLN A 86 27.78 29.05 -8.96
CA GLN A 86 28.20 27.64 -9.01
C GLN A 86 29.68 27.44 -8.66
N GLU A 87 30.59 28.26 -9.26
CA GLU A 87 32.02 28.16 -9.01
C GLU A 87 32.36 28.48 -7.54
N HIS A 88 31.68 29.45 -6.95
CA HIS A 88 31.85 29.79 -5.55
C HIS A 88 31.48 28.64 -4.64
N PHE A 89 30.30 28.04 -4.84
CA PHE A 89 29.85 26.92 -4.04
C PHE A 89 30.63 25.64 -4.30
N ASP A 90 31.08 25.40 -5.53
CA ASP A 90 31.93 24.26 -5.88
C ASP A 90 33.29 24.34 -5.14
N ALA A 91 33.78 25.54 -4.86
CA ALA A 91 35.02 25.73 -4.11
C ALA A 91 34.86 25.47 -2.59
N LEU A 92 33.63 25.53 -2.05
CA LEU A 92 33.38 25.29 -0.64
C LEU A 92 33.34 23.80 -0.29
N PHE A 93 32.84 22.95 -1.23
CA PHE A 93 32.67 21.53 -0.98
C PHE A 93 33.85 20.70 -1.46
N GLN A 94 34.30 19.79 -0.61
CA GLN A 94 35.25 18.73 -0.97
C GLN A 94 34.48 17.43 -1.23
N ASP A 95 35.02 16.59 -2.13
CA ASP A 95 34.46 15.26 -2.42
C ASP A 95 32.99 15.25 -2.92
N VAL A 96 32.68 16.16 -3.83
CA VAL A 96 31.37 16.21 -4.49
C VAL A 96 31.21 14.98 -5.40
N VAL A 97 30.18 14.18 -5.14
CA VAL A 97 29.82 12.99 -5.93
C VAL A 97 28.86 13.35 -7.06
N ASP A 98 27.89 14.18 -6.76
CA ASP A 98 26.88 14.62 -7.72
C ASP A 98 26.44 16.05 -7.41
N ARG A 99 26.07 16.79 -8.45
CA ARG A 99 25.57 18.15 -8.33
C ARG A 99 24.52 18.46 -9.37
N SER A 100 23.55 19.27 -9.01
CA SER A 100 22.58 19.81 -9.95
C SER A 100 22.21 21.24 -9.57
N THR A 101 21.82 22.03 -10.55
CA THR A 101 21.35 23.39 -10.33
C THR A 101 19.99 23.54 -10.96
N LEU A 102 19.01 23.95 -10.14
CA LEU A 102 17.64 24.20 -10.59
C LEU A 102 17.36 25.70 -10.55
N GLN A 103 16.75 26.23 -11.60
CA GLN A 103 16.24 27.59 -11.60
C GLN A 103 14.79 27.58 -11.10
N ILE A 104 14.45 28.54 -10.26
CA ILE A 104 13.14 28.65 -9.64
C ILE A 104 12.62 30.06 -9.87
N GLY A 105 11.41 30.17 -10.42
CA GLY A 105 10.63 31.39 -10.47
C GLY A 105 9.64 31.40 -9.31
N GLN A 106 9.52 32.49 -8.62
CA GLN A 106 8.52 32.67 -7.56
C GLN A 106 7.46 33.67 -8.01
N SER A 107 6.20 33.27 -7.93
CA SER A 107 5.05 34.12 -8.18
C SER A 107 4.00 33.88 -7.10
N GLU A 108 3.59 34.94 -6.39
CA GLU A 108 2.65 34.88 -5.29
C GLU A 108 3.08 33.81 -4.24
N GLU A 109 2.22 32.84 -4.00
CA GLU A 109 2.47 31.73 -3.07
C GLU A 109 2.81 30.42 -3.82
N GLN A 110 3.50 30.51 -4.96
CA GLN A 110 3.80 29.36 -5.82
C GLN A 110 5.22 29.44 -6.37
N LEU A 111 5.82 28.27 -6.59
CA LEU A 111 7.13 28.14 -7.21
C LEU A 111 7.01 27.43 -8.55
N PHE A 112 7.77 27.91 -9.52
CA PHE A 112 7.79 27.38 -10.86
C PHE A 112 9.23 26.97 -11.26
N ILE A 113 9.35 25.80 -11.87
CA ILE A 113 10.61 25.25 -12.36
C ILE A 113 10.48 25.01 -13.86
N PRO A 114 11.46 25.41 -14.70
CA PRO A 114 11.41 25.13 -16.12
C PRO A 114 11.63 23.62 -16.37
N TYR A 115 10.96 23.08 -17.37
CA TYR A 115 11.03 21.66 -17.70
C TYR A 115 12.46 21.17 -18.00
N SER A 116 13.29 21.98 -18.65
CA SER A 116 14.68 21.64 -18.99
C SER A 116 15.52 21.24 -17.77
N ASN A 117 15.25 21.81 -16.61
CA ASN A 117 15.97 21.51 -15.37
C ASN A 117 15.66 20.11 -14.82
N LEU A 118 14.56 19.50 -15.27
CA LEU A 118 14.03 18.24 -14.77
C LEU A 118 13.83 17.20 -15.88
N ALA A 119 14.38 17.43 -17.07
CA ALA A 119 14.22 16.55 -18.23
C ALA A 119 14.74 15.13 -17.99
N ASP A 120 15.75 14.96 -17.14
CA ASP A 120 16.35 13.65 -16.81
C ASP A 120 15.46 12.78 -15.89
N PHE A 121 14.40 13.35 -15.33
CA PHE A 121 13.55 12.66 -14.34
C PHE A 121 12.30 12.00 -14.93
N ASP A 122 12.21 11.82 -16.25
CA ASP A 122 11.04 11.18 -16.90
C ASP A 122 9.70 11.82 -16.47
N ILE A 123 9.64 13.15 -16.53
CA ILE A 123 8.45 13.96 -16.24
C ILE A 123 7.75 14.25 -17.56
N PRO A 124 6.40 14.18 -17.62
CA PRO A 124 5.69 14.57 -18.83
C PRO A 124 5.99 16.03 -19.16
N LYS A 125 6.38 16.30 -20.42
CA LYS A 125 6.65 17.66 -20.88
C LYS A 125 5.35 18.45 -20.96
N PRO A 126 5.19 19.56 -20.19
CA PRO A 126 4.02 20.40 -20.29
C PRO A 126 4.00 21.21 -21.57
N GLU A 127 2.81 21.46 -22.12
CA GLU A 127 2.59 22.44 -23.19
C GLU A 127 2.55 23.88 -22.61
N PRO A 128 2.61 24.94 -23.45
CA PRO A 128 2.69 26.32 -22.94
C PRO A 128 1.55 26.79 -22.04
N ASP A 129 0.40 26.13 -22.09
CA ASP A 129 -0.79 26.38 -21.25
C ASP A 129 -0.97 25.34 -20.12
N GLN A 130 0.01 24.45 -19.97
CA GLN A 130 -0.04 23.34 -19.03
C GLN A 130 1.06 23.45 -17.96
N CYS A 131 0.81 22.77 -16.84
CA CYS A 131 1.81 22.58 -15.80
C CYS A 131 1.75 21.16 -15.24
N VAL A 132 2.84 20.73 -14.60
CA VAL A 132 2.94 19.48 -13.86
C VAL A 132 3.22 19.82 -12.41
N LYS A 133 2.43 19.33 -11.47
CA LYS A 133 2.63 19.59 -10.05
C LYS A 133 3.65 18.63 -9.46
N LEU A 134 4.56 19.12 -8.65
CA LEU A 134 5.43 18.28 -7.82
C LEU A 134 4.74 17.99 -6.49
N ALA A 135 4.51 16.72 -6.20
CA ALA A 135 3.91 16.29 -4.95
C ALA A 135 4.87 16.48 -3.78
N LYS A 136 4.35 16.92 -2.64
CA LYS A 136 5.09 16.93 -1.38
C LYS A 136 5.16 15.52 -0.79
N LYS A 137 6.22 15.25 -0.04
CA LYS A 137 6.48 14.00 0.67
C LYS A 137 5.31 13.52 1.54
N MET A 138 4.69 14.40 2.29
CA MET A 138 3.68 14.05 3.31
C MET A 138 2.23 14.15 2.86
N MET A 139 1.94 14.60 1.65
CA MET A 139 0.55 14.57 1.23
C MET A 139 0.10 13.13 0.97
N LEU A 140 -0.53 12.56 1.98
CA LEU A 140 -1.62 11.62 1.83
C LEU A 140 -2.72 12.36 1.06
N SER A 141 -2.53 12.60 -0.21
CA SER A 141 -3.62 13.04 -1.06
C SER A 141 -4.55 11.86 -1.24
N LEU A 142 -5.50 11.75 -0.32
CA LEU A 142 -6.73 11.03 -0.51
C LEU A 142 -7.29 11.53 -1.84
N TYR A 143 -7.04 10.76 -2.93
CA TYR A 143 -7.62 11.01 -4.24
C TYR A 143 -7.42 12.46 -4.74
N THR A 144 -6.31 12.71 -5.37
CA THR A 144 -6.13 13.94 -6.14
C THR A 144 -6.50 13.69 -7.59
N ASP A 145 -7.66 14.17 -7.95
CA ASP A 145 -8.04 14.38 -9.35
C ASP A 145 -7.13 15.49 -9.90
N PRO A 146 -6.28 15.23 -10.91
CA PRO A 146 -5.42 16.26 -11.50
C PRO A 146 -6.20 17.50 -11.94
N SER A 147 -7.43 17.33 -12.39
CA SER A 147 -8.31 18.43 -12.81
C SER A 147 -8.66 19.44 -11.71
N ARG A 148 -8.36 19.13 -10.43
CA ARG A 148 -8.57 20.06 -9.29
C ARG A 148 -7.40 21.01 -9.05
N PHE A 149 -6.27 20.82 -9.71
CA PHE A 149 -5.11 21.69 -9.58
C PHE A 149 -5.00 22.61 -10.79
N SER A 150 -5.93 23.57 -10.90
CA SER A 150 -5.69 24.73 -11.74
C SER A 150 -4.81 25.70 -10.96
N THR A 151 -3.74 26.17 -11.57
CA THR A 151 -2.94 27.26 -11.07
C THR A 151 -3.02 28.45 -12.03
N THR A 152 -2.67 29.61 -11.56
CA THR A 152 -2.59 30.83 -12.38
C THR A 152 -1.17 31.36 -12.35
N LEU A 153 -0.67 31.77 -13.50
CA LEU A 153 0.60 32.47 -13.62
C LEU A 153 0.36 33.78 -14.37
N ASP A 154 0.64 34.90 -13.75
CA ASP A 154 0.36 36.25 -14.29
C ASP A 154 -1.10 36.44 -14.77
N GLY A 155 -2.04 35.89 -14.01
CA GLY A 155 -3.49 35.96 -14.32
C GLY A 155 -3.93 35.00 -15.44
N LYS A 156 -3.03 34.18 -16.02
CA LYS A 156 -3.38 33.16 -17.00
C LYS A 156 -3.58 31.82 -16.29
N PRO A 157 -4.70 31.12 -16.51
CA PRO A 157 -4.89 29.81 -15.95
C PRO A 157 -3.99 28.77 -16.64
N LEU A 158 -3.33 27.91 -15.87
CA LEU A 158 -2.57 26.77 -16.35
C LEU A 158 -3.32 25.49 -15.98
N GLU A 159 -3.46 24.59 -16.96
CA GLU A 159 -4.06 23.28 -16.73
C GLU A 159 -3.02 22.30 -16.17
N CYS A 160 -3.32 21.69 -15.02
CA CYS A 160 -2.44 20.68 -14.44
C CYS A 160 -2.69 19.32 -15.08
N VAL A 161 -1.72 18.84 -15.87
CA VAL A 161 -1.80 17.57 -16.61
C VAL A 161 -1.36 16.36 -15.79
N GLY A 162 -0.73 16.56 -14.63
CA GLY A 162 -0.31 15.47 -13.78
C GLY A 162 0.35 15.89 -12.48
N GLU A 163 0.57 14.91 -11.61
CA GLU A 163 1.31 15.08 -10.36
C GLU A 163 2.48 14.10 -10.33
N VAL A 164 3.71 14.61 -10.18
CA VAL A 164 4.92 13.80 -10.05
C VAL A 164 5.19 13.51 -8.58
N ARG A 165 5.16 12.24 -8.21
CA ARG A 165 5.36 11.76 -6.83
C ARG A 165 6.76 11.20 -6.62
N ARG A 166 7.76 11.88 -7.16
CA ARG A 166 9.17 11.54 -7.00
C ARG A 166 9.92 12.72 -6.40
N ALA A 167 11.03 12.42 -5.73
CA ALA A 167 11.98 13.42 -5.34
C ALA A 167 12.73 13.89 -6.58
N VAL A 168 12.44 15.08 -7.08
CA VAL A 168 13.14 15.70 -8.22
C VAL A 168 13.88 16.96 -7.80
N ALA A 169 13.38 17.67 -6.79
CA ALA A 169 14.03 18.83 -6.18
C ALA A 169 14.54 18.51 -4.75
N GLY A 170 14.71 17.23 -4.44
CA GLY A 170 15.23 16.78 -3.14
C GLY A 170 14.36 17.20 -1.96
N PHE A 171 15.02 17.41 -0.83
CA PHE A 171 14.38 17.77 0.44
C PHE A 171 13.65 19.11 0.41
N MET A 172 14.08 20.03 -0.44
CA MET A 172 13.42 21.32 -0.63
C MET A 172 11.95 21.15 -1.09
N GLN A 173 11.67 20.17 -1.94
CA GLN A 173 10.30 19.91 -2.43
C GLN A 173 9.31 19.63 -1.29
N ASP A 174 9.79 19.07 -0.18
CA ASP A 174 8.97 18.76 0.99
C ASP A 174 8.89 19.92 2.00
N LYS A 175 9.97 20.65 2.16
CA LYS A 175 10.10 21.72 3.16
C LYS A 175 9.44 23.04 2.76
N MET A 176 9.32 23.29 1.45
CA MET A 176 8.61 24.47 0.99
C MET A 176 7.12 24.36 1.31
N GLU A 177 6.56 25.35 1.98
CA GLU A 177 5.12 25.39 2.30
C GLU A 177 4.25 25.58 1.06
N VAL A 178 4.81 26.20 0.05
CA VAL A 178 4.15 26.56 -1.22
C VAL A 178 4.18 25.41 -2.23
N PRO A 179 3.20 25.29 -3.12
CA PRO A 179 3.19 24.30 -4.20
C PRO A 179 4.25 24.61 -5.25
N ILE A 180 4.84 23.57 -5.84
CA ILE A 180 5.85 23.66 -6.88
C ILE A 180 5.27 23.09 -8.18
N TYR A 181 5.39 23.85 -9.27
CA TYR A 181 4.90 23.47 -10.58
C TYR A 181 6.05 23.48 -11.61
N VAL A 182 6.03 22.51 -12.52
CA VAL A 182 6.92 22.47 -13.69
C VAL A 182 6.16 23.03 -14.87
N ILE A 183 6.75 23.98 -15.57
CA ILE A 183 6.14 24.66 -16.74
C ILE A 183 7.10 24.60 -17.93
N ASP A 184 6.57 24.93 -19.11
CA ASP A 184 7.36 25.01 -20.33
C ASP A 184 8.47 26.09 -20.25
N ASP A 185 9.62 25.79 -20.82
CA ASP A 185 10.81 26.68 -20.75
C ASP A 185 10.57 28.06 -21.39
N ALA A 186 9.82 28.10 -22.47
CA ALA A 186 9.50 29.38 -23.14
C ALA A 186 8.62 30.26 -22.26
N LEU A 187 7.62 29.66 -21.61
CA LEU A 187 6.76 30.36 -20.67
C LEU A 187 7.55 30.84 -19.44
N PHE A 188 8.41 29.97 -18.89
CA PHE A 188 9.26 30.31 -17.74
C PHE A 188 10.16 31.51 -18.04
N ASN A 189 10.87 31.47 -19.19
CA ASN A 189 11.79 32.56 -19.59
C ASN A 189 11.07 33.87 -19.89
N ALA A 190 9.84 33.81 -20.38
CA ALA A 190 9.03 34.99 -20.65
C ALA A 190 8.50 35.65 -19.38
N THR A 191 8.19 34.85 -18.35
CA THR A 191 7.58 35.33 -17.11
C THR A 191 8.61 35.75 -16.07
N PHE A 192 9.73 35.03 -15.96
CA PHE A 192 10.75 35.26 -14.94
C PHE A 192 12.06 35.74 -15.56
N PRO A 193 12.37 37.04 -15.52
CA PRO A 193 13.69 37.59 -15.88
C PRO A 193 14.82 36.97 -15.03
N GLU A 194 16.01 36.89 -15.54
CA GLU A 194 17.16 36.24 -14.84
C GLU A 194 17.43 36.86 -13.46
N GLU A 195 17.19 38.16 -13.30
CA GLU A 195 17.39 38.89 -12.03
C GLU A 195 16.37 38.53 -10.93
N GLN A 196 15.25 37.92 -11.31
CA GLN A 196 14.16 37.52 -10.37
C GLN A 196 14.14 36.02 -10.10
N ARG A 197 15.09 35.28 -10.66
CA ARG A 197 15.16 33.82 -10.47
C ARG A 197 15.97 33.51 -9.24
N LEU A 198 15.47 32.54 -8.49
CA LEU A 198 16.25 31.88 -7.45
C LEU A 198 16.98 30.69 -8.08
N SER A 199 18.22 30.48 -7.64
CA SER A 199 18.99 29.28 -8.03
C SER A 199 19.10 28.34 -6.84
N LEU A 200 18.71 27.10 -7.03
CA LEU A 200 18.85 26.02 -6.08
C LEU A 200 20.04 25.17 -6.48
N TYR A 201 21.09 25.19 -5.68
CA TYR A 201 22.29 24.39 -5.85
C TYR A 201 22.20 23.15 -4.99
N ASN A 202 22.25 21.99 -5.60
CA ASN A 202 22.12 20.70 -4.94
C ASN A 202 23.46 19.98 -4.96
N TYR A 203 23.92 19.51 -3.81
CA TYR A 203 25.18 18.80 -3.65
C TYR A 203 24.99 17.47 -2.97
N LYS A 204 25.53 16.41 -3.58
CA LYS A 204 25.68 15.11 -2.95
C LYS A 204 27.17 14.86 -2.72
N LEU A 205 27.54 14.59 -1.48
CA LEU A 205 28.92 14.40 -1.05
C LEU A 205 29.20 12.91 -0.81
N ALA A 206 30.49 12.56 -0.70
CA ALA A 206 30.90 11.25 -0.25
C ALA A 206 30.47 10.98 1.20
N ASP A 207 30.35 9.71 1.61
CA ASP A 207 29.82 9.32 2.92
C ASP A 207 30.57 9.92 4.12
N SER A 208 31.85 10.23 3.97
CA SER A 208 32.70 10.87 5.00
C SER A 208 33.07 12.30 4.59
N HIS A 209 32.22 13.26 4.84
CA HIS A 209 32.48 14.66 4.57
C HIS A 209 32.46 15.49 5.86
N PRO A 210 33.16 16.63 5.91
CA PRO A 210 33.07 17.59 7.01
C PRO A 210 31.66 18.19 7.13
N ASP A 211 31.32 18.69 8.31
CA ASP A 211 30.08 19.45 8.49
C ASP A 211 30.26 20.89 7.98
N TYR A 212 29.56 21.23 6.93
CA TYR A 212 29.59 22.55 6.31
C TYR A 212 28.49 23.49 6.81
N ALA A 213 27.66 23.06 7.78
CA ALA A 213 26.47 23.81 8.20
C ALA A 213 26.78 25.27 8.64
N GLN A 214 27.83 25.47 9.46
CA GLN A 214 28.20 26.80 9.91
C GLN A 214 28.79 27.66 8.78
N THR A 215 29.65 27.08 7.95
CA THR A 215 30.28 27.81 6.83
C THR A 215 29.23 28.31 5.83
N LEU A 216 28.17 27.50 5.60
CA LEU A 216 27.11 27.85 4.67
C LEU A 216 26.13 28.88 5.25
N GLN A 217 25.88 28.87 6.55
CA GLN A 217 25.02 29.87 7.20
C GLN A 217 25.63 31.26 7.24
N ASP A 218 26.96 31.34 7.28
CA ASP A 218 27.72 32.62 7.31
C ASP A 218 28.02 33.14 5.89
N ASP A 219 27.71 32.38 4.83
CA ASP A 219 28.01 32.77 3.47
C ASP A 219 27.01 33.82 2.94
N PRO A 220 27.49 34.98 2.44
CA PRO A 220 26.64 36.10 2.03
C PRO A 220 25.78 35.81 0.76
N TRP A 221 26.10 34.78 0.01
CA TRP A 221 25.38 34.40 -1.20
C TRP A 221 24.27 33.37 -0.95
N VAL A 222 24.15 32.85 0.28
CA VAL A 222 23.20 31.81 0.67
C VAL A 222 22.02 32.46 1.38
N GLU A 223 20.85 32.44 0.77
CA GLU A 223 19.59 32.89 1.38
C GLU A 223 18.92 31.80 2.22
N GLY A 224 19.16 30.53 1.89
CA GLY A 224 18.63 29.42 2.60
C GLY A 224 19.45 28.14 2.41
N VAL A 225 19.60 27.39 3.49
CA VAL A 225 20.31 26.10 3.51
C VAL A 225 19.36 25.01 3.97
N TYR A 226 19.29 23.94 3.20
CA TYR A 226 18.65 22.69 3.58
C TYR A 226 19.74 21.62 3.70
N ILE A 227 19.87 21.06 4.88
CA ILE A 227 20.83 19.99 5.19
C ILE A 227 20.05 18.70 5.38
N ALA A 228 20.44 17.65 4.67
CA ALA A 228 19.84 16.34 4.83
C ALA A 228 20.20 15.77 6.20
N ASP A 229 19.21 15.56 7.03
CA ASP A 229 19.39 14.86 8.30
C ASP A 229 19.34 13.34 8.04
N LYS A 230 20.51 12.72 7.90
CA LYS A 230 20.67 11.27 7.74
C LYS A 230 20.18 10.48 8.96
N ASN A 231 20.06 11.15 10.11
CA ASN A 231 19.63 10.55 11.38
C ASN A 231 18.20 10.99 11.78
N ALA A 232 17.42 11.52 10.85
CA ALA A 232 16.10 12.03 11.17
C ALA A 232 15.23 10.97 11.88
N GLN A 233 14.99 11.22 13.14
CA GLN A 233 14.15 10.43 14.05
C GLN A 233 12.68 10.35 13.56
N SER A 234 12.33 11.11 12.54
CA SER A 234 10.98 11.17 11.96
C SER A 234 10.52 9.84 11.33
N ASP A 235 11.45 8.95 10.97
CA ASP A 235 11.14 7.69 10.32
C ASP A 235 10.88 6.55 11.33
N GLU A 236 11.34 6.69 12.58
CA GLU A 236 11.21 5.64 13.61
C GLU A 236 9.76 5.39 13.99
N TRP A 237 8.96 6.44 14.16
CA TRP A 237 7.55 6.28 14.52
C TRP A 237 6.72 5.63 13.40
N LEU A 238 7.03 5.95 12.12
CA LEU A 238 6.37 5.33 10.97
C LEU A 238 6.74 3.83 10.84
N SER A 239 8.02 3.50 11.08
CA SER A 239 8.49 2.11 11.14
C SER A 239 7.80 1.33 12.26
N THR A 240 7.57 1.97 13.42
CA THR A 240 6.82 1.40 14.53
C THR A 240 5.38 1.10 14.14
N ILE A 241 4.71 2.02 13.43
CA ILE A 241 3.34 1.81 12.95
C ILE A 241 3.28 0.66 11.92
N PHE A 242 4.24 0.58 11.00
CA PHE A 242 4.34 -0.55 10.07
C PHE A 242 4.43 -1.89 10.81
N THR A 243 5.32 -1.98 11.79
CA THR A 243 5.46 -3.17 12.64
C THR A 243 4.16 -3.50 13.37
N PHE A 244 3.43 -2.50 13.85
CA PHE A 244 2.13 -2.68 14.47
C PHE A 244 1.07 -3.21 13.50
N CYS A 245 1.06 -2.73 12.25
CA CYS A 245 0.17 -3.26 11.19
C CYS A 245 0.43 -4.74 10.90
N VAL A 246 1.70 -5.14 10.83
CA VAL A 246 2.09 -6.56 10.67
C VAL A 246 1.64 -7.39 11.88
N PHE A 247 1.82 -6.86 13.08
CA PHE A 247 1.36 -7.52 14.30
C PHE A 247 -0.17 -7.70 14.29
N LEU A 248 -0.94 -6.67 13.93
CA LEU A 248 -2.40 -6.76 13.81
C LEU A 248 -2.82 -7.79 12.77
N PHE A 249 -2.15 -7.87 11.63
CA PHE A 249 -2.39 -8.91 10.63
C PHE A 249 -2.28 -10.31 11.25
N LEU A 250 -1.20 -10.58 11.99
CA LEU A 250 -1.00 -11.87 12.63
C LEU A 250 -2.04 -12.17 13.72
N VAL A 251 -2.39 -11.19 14.54
CA VAL A 251 -3.41 -11.33 15.58
C VAL A 251 -4.77 -11.68 14.99
N PHE A 252 -5.21 -10.95 13.97
CA PHE A 252 -6.48 -11.24 13.30
C PHE A 252 -6.48 -12.59 12.60
N LEU A 253 -5.36 -12.98 11.98
CA LEU A 253 -5.20 -14.28 11.35
C LEU A 253 -5.31 -15.43 12.36
N ILE A 254 -4.60 -15.34 13.48
CA ILE A 254 -4.64 -16.35 14.54
C ILE A 254 -6.04 -16.40 15.16
N ALA A 255 -6.67 -15.26 15.41
CA ALA A 255 -8.04 -15.21 15.95
C ALA A 255 -9.05 -15.87 14.99
N ALA A 256 -8.97 -15.58 13.70
CA ALA A 256 -9.83 -16.19 12.68
C ALA A 256 -9.64 -17.70 12.61
N CYS A 257 -8.40 -18.19 12.58
CA CYS A 257 -8.08 -19.61 12.58
C CYS A 257 -8.56 -20.31 13.86
N SER A 258 -8.41 -19.67 15.02
CA SER A 258 -8.88 -20.19 16.30
C SER A 258 -10.40 -20.34 16.32
N ILE A 259 -11.15 -19.35 15.83
CA ILE A 259 -12.62 -19.43 15.75
C ILE A 259 -13.05 -20.56 14.81
N LEU A 260 -12.40 -20.69 13.64
CA LEU A 260 -12.67 -21.78 12.69
C LEU A 260 -12.41 -23.14 13.33
N PHE A 261 -11.27 -23.29 14.02
CA PHE A 261 -10.89 -24.53 14.67
C PHE A 261 -11.88 -24.93 15.78
N ILE A 262 -12.16 -24.02 16.71
CA ILE A 262 -13.09 -24.29 17.83
C ILE A 262 -14.47 -24.64 17.30
N LYS A 263 -14.91 -23.94 16.27
CA LYS A 263 -16.19 -24.22 15.67
C LYS A 263 -16.25 -25.60 15.03
N GLN A 264 -15.26 -25.94 14.20
CA GLN A 264 -15.22 -27.24 13.55
C GLN A 264 -15.08 -28.39 14.57
N TYR A 265 -14.36 -28.12 15.66
CA TYR A 265 -14.26 -29.04 16.77
C TYR A 265 -15.63 -29.28 17.42
N ASN A 266 -16.39 -28.23 17.72
CA ASN A 266 -17.73 -28.36 18.31
C ASN A 266 -18.72 -29.06 17.36
N ASP A 267 -18.69 -28.69 16.08
CA ASP A 267 -19.52 -29.33 15.05
C ASP A 267 -19.21 -30.83 14.92
N SER A 268 -18.00 -31.27 15.26
CA SER A 268 -17.62 -32.69 15.21
C SER A 268 -18.41 -33.52 16.23
N PHE A 269 -18.70 -33.00 17.42
CA PHE A 269 -19.47 -33.69 18.42
C PHE A 269 -20.95 -33.88 18.04
N GLU A 270 -21.53 -32.88 17.37
CA GLU A 270 -22.93 -32.99 16.88
C GLU A 270 -23.08 -34.07 15.80
N ASN A 271 -21.98 -34.42 15.09
CA ASN A 271 -21.98 -35.39 14.03
C ASN A 271 -21.65 -36.83 14.47
N ILE A 272 -21.23 -37.07 15.69
CA ILE A 272 -20.90 -38.44 16.19
C ILE A 272 -22.08 -39.37 15.97
N ALA A 273 -23.31 -39.02 16.41
CA ALA A 273 -24.48 -39.85 16.30
C ALA A 273 -24.90 -40.18 14.85
N PRO A 274 -25.01 -39.21 13.91
CA PRO A 274 -25.27 -39.49 12.50
C PRO A 274 -24.25 -40.40 11.83
N TYR A 275 -22.97 -40.19 12.09
CA TYR A 275 -21.91 -41.02 11.52
C TYR A 275 -21.89 -42.43 12.11
N ALA A 276 -22.17 -42.59 13.43
CA ALA A 276 -22.29 -43.88 14.05
C ALA A 276 -23.46 -44.71 13.46
N ILE A 277 -24.58 -44.06 13.13
CA ILE A 277 -25.72 -44.71 12.46
C ILE A 277 -25.29 -45.21 11.06
N LEU A 278 -24.59 -44.37 10.28
CA LEU A 278 -24.09 -44.75 8.97
C LEU A 278 -23.12 -45.92 9.03
N GLN A 279 -22.27 -45.96 10.04
CA GLN A 279 -21.35 -47.08 10.28
C GLN A 279 -22.11 -48.40 10.62
N LYS A 280 -23.17 -48.33 11.44
CA LYS A 280 -24.07 -49.47 11.71
C LYS A 280 -24.84 -49.96 10.47
N LEU A 281 -25.10 -49.06 9.54
CA LEU A 281 -25.73 -49.39 8.23
C LEU A 281 -24.73 -50.00 7.22
N GLY A 282 -23.48 -50.25 7.62
CA GLY A 282 -22.48 -50.91 6.78
C GLY A 282 -21.71 -49.99 5.84
N VAL A 283 -21.75 -48.66 6.06
CA VAL A 283 -20.91 -47.73 5.25
C VAL A 283 -19.44 -47.90 5.67
N ASP A 284 -18.58 -48.13 4.66
CA ASP A 284 -17.15 -48.32 4.88
C ASP A 284 -16.51 -47.09 5.54
N ARG A 285 -15.62 -47.37 6.52
CA ARG A 285 -14.91 -46.38 7.30
C ARG A 285 -14.05 -45.43 6.44
N SER A 286 -13.51 -45.93 5.34
CA SER A 286 -12.74 -45.13 4.37
C SER A 286 -13.59 -44.08 3.66
N VAL A 287 -14.84 -44.41 3.38
CA VAL A 287 -15.82 -43.50 2.76
C VAL A 287 -16.21 -42.38 3.72
N LEU A 288 -16.44 -42.74 5.00
CA LEU A 288 -16.76 -41.77 6.05
C LEU A 288 -15.59 -40.80 6.27
N LYS A 289 -14.34 -41.28 6.34
CA LYS A 289 -13.13 -40.42 6.45
C LYS A 289 -13.04 -39.42 5.30
N ARG A 290 -13.26 -39.88 4.06
CA ARG A 290 -13.22 -39.00 2.88
C ARG A 290 -14.38 -37.99 2.88
N SER A 291 -15.54 -38.36 3.38
CA SER A 291 -16.69 -37.46 3.48
C SER A 291 -16.40 -36.33 4.49
N ILE A 292 -15.88 -36.66 5.66
CA ILE A 292 -15.50 -35.70 6.69
C ILE A 292 -14.41 -34.74 6.15
N ALA A 293 -13.36 -35.29 5.53
CA ALA A 293 -12.29 -34.45 4.97
C ALA A 293 -12.83 -33.47 3.93
N LYS A 294 -13.68 -33.92 2.98
CA LYS A 294 -14.27 -33.03 1.98
C LYS A 294 -15.18 -31.97 2.59
N GLU A 295 -15.92 -32.31 3.61
CA GLU A 295 -16.82 -31.39 4.30
C GLU A 295 -16.01 -30.27 4.99
N CYS A 296 -14.96 -30.63 5.74
CA CYS A 296 -14.05 -29.68 6.38
C CYS A 296 -13.37 -28.79 5.34
N SER A 297 -12.68 -29.38 4.34
CA SER A 297 -11.93 -28.61 3.34
C SER A 297 -12.82 -27.71 2.50
N LEU A 298 -14.06 -28.11 2.20
CA LEU A 298 -14.97 -27.25 1.45
C LEU A 298 -15.38 -26.03 2.27
N GLN A 299 -15.55 -26.20 3.57
CA GLN A 299 -15.93 -25.13 4.49
C GLN A 299 -14.81 -24.09 4.62
N PHE A 300 -13.57 -24.51 4.89
CA PHE A 300 -12.40 -23.63 4.94
C PHE A 300 -12.14 -22.97 3.59
N GLY A 301 -12.28 -23.73 2.50
CA GLY A 301 -12.10 -23.20 1.15
C GLY A 301 -13.12 -22.12 0.78
N LEU A 302 -14.38 -22.26 1.23
CA LEU A 302 -15.41 -21.26 0.99
C LEU A 302 -15.11 -19.94 1.71
N ASP A 303 -14.72 -20.01 2.98
CA ASP A 303 -14.34 -18.82 3.75
C ASP A 303 -13.14 -18.12 3.11
N PHE A 304 -12.16 -18.88 2.62
CA PHE A 304 -11.01 -18.32 1.88
C PHE A 304 -11.44 -17.60 0.58
N VAL A 305 -12.30 -18.21 -0.22
CA VAL A 305 -12.76 -17.60 -1.48
C VAL A 305 -13.51 -16.30 -1.25
N ILE A 306 -14.40 -16.27 -0.25
CA ILE A 306 -15.17 -15.07 0.09
C ILE A 306 -14.24 -13.96 0.60
N MET A 307 -13.31 -14.32 1.49
CA MET A 307 -12.31 -13.40 2.02
C MET A 307 -11.43 -12.85 0.89
N SER A 308 -10.90 -13.72 0.02
CA SER A 308 -10.05 -13.32 -1.10
C SER A 308 -10.75 -12.35 -2.04
N LEU A 309 -12.02 -12.63 -2.38
CA LEU A 309 -12.81 -11.72 -3.21
C LEU A 309 -13.06 -10.38 -2.52
N SER A 310 -13.40 -10.39 -1.25
CA SER A 310 -13.67 -9.17 -0.48
C SER A 310 -12.40 -8.36 -0.25
N SER A 311 -11.27 -9.00 0.03
CA SER A 311 -9.97 -8.35 0.20
C SER A 311 -9.46 -7.71 -1.10
N PHE A 312 -9.77 -8.32 -2.26
CA PHE A 312 -9.46 -7.72 -3.56
C PHE A 312 -10.12 -6.34 -3.71
N PHE A 313 -11.42 -6.23 -3.43
CA PHE A 313 -12.11 -4.94 -3.49
C PHE A 313 -11.60 -3.95 -2.43
N SER A 314 -11.28 -4.41 -1.24
CA SER A 314 -10.73 -3.57 -0.17
C SER A 314 -9.37 -2.99 -0.54
N LEU A 315 -8.45 -3.82 -1.05
CA LEU A 315 -7.13 -3.37 -1.48
C LEU A 315 -7.20 -2.51 -2.75
N LEU A 316 -8.14 -2.79 -3.65
CA LEU A 316 -8.37 -1.95 -4.83
C LEU A 316 -8.86 -0.55 -4.42
N ALA A 317 -9.73 -0.45 -3.43
CA ALA A 317 -10.13 0.84 -2.88
C ALA A 317 -8.95 1.57 -2.21
N LEU A 318 -8.14 0.84 -1.43
CA LEU A 318 -6.94 1.40 -0.79
C LEU A 318 -5.90 1.85 -1.81
N SER A 319 -5.67 1.08 -2.88
CA SER A 319 -4.77 1.44 -3.99
C SER A 319 -5.18 2.76 -4.65
N LYS A 320 -6.49 2.95 -4.89
CA LYS A 320 -7.00 4.22 -5.45
C LYS A 320 -6.79 5.41 -4.51
N ILE A 321 -6.91 5.20 -3.21
CA ILE A 321 -6.72 6.24 -2.19
C ILE A 321 -5.23 6.57 -2.01
N ALA A 322 -4.40 5.54 -1.88
CA ALA A 322 -2.97 5.69 -1.61
C ALA A 322 -2.16 6.02 -2.87
N GLY A 323 -2.66 5.65 -4.06
CA GLY A 323 -1.92 5.77 -5.32
C GLY A 323 -0.83 4.72 -5.49
N ASP A 324 -0.74 3.72 -4.60
CA ASP A 324 0.25 2.66 -4.65
C ASP A 324 -0.34 1.36 -5.25
N PRO A 325 0.41 0.58 -6.04
CA PRO A 325 -0.04 -0.71 -6.52
C PRO A 325 -0.11 -1.72 -5.36
N MET A 326 -1.28 -2.29 -5.11
CA MET A 326 -1.53 -3.24 -4.01
C MET A 326 -1.53 -4.71 -4.45
N GLU A 327 -1.12 -4.99 -5.67
CA GLU A 327 -1.13 -6.35 -6.24
C GLU A 327 -0.25 -7.31 -5.46
N VAL A 328 0.97 -6.88 -5.13
CA VAL A 328 1.92 -7.69 -4.35
C VAL A 328 1.36 -8.00 -2.96
N VAL A 329 0.76 -7.01 -2.29
CA VAL A 329 0.14 -7.18 -0.97
C VAL A 329 -1.01 -8.18 -1.04
N PHE A 330 -1.84 -8.09 -2.09
CA PHE A 330 -2.94 -9.02 -2.32
C PHE A 330 -2.44 -10.47 -2.45
N PHE A 331 -1.47 -10.72 -3.32
CA PHE A 331 -0.95 -12.07 -3.52
C PHE A 331 -0.23 -12.62 -2.29
N VAL A 332 0.64 -11.82 -1.66
CA VAL A 332 1.40 -12.24 -0.48
C VAL A 332 0.48 -12.53 0.71
N SER A 333 -0.46 -11.62 1.02
CA SER A 333 -1.39 -11.81 2.13
C SER A 333 -2.29 -13.03 1.93
N ASN A 334 -2.83 -13.21 0.71
CA ASN A 334 -3.66 -14.37 0.39
C ASN A 334 -2.86 -15.67 0.45
N ALA A 335 -1.60 -15.69 0.01
CA ALA A 335 -0.73 -16.86 0.12
C ALA A 335 -0.46 -17.25 1.58
N ILE A 336 -0.14 -16.28 2.42
CA ILE A 336 0.08 -16.52 3.87
C ILE A 336 -1.20 -17.07 4.51
N ILE A 337 -2.34 -16.43 4.27
CA ILE A 337 -3.63 -16.86 4.82
C ILE A 337 -3.99 -18.26 4.33
N LEU A 338 -3.76 -18.57 3.04
CA LEU A 338 -4.00 -19.89 2.49
C LEU A 338 -3.18 -20.97 3.21
N VAL A 339 -1.90 -20.72 3.45
CA VAL A 339 -1.04 -21.66 4.19
C VAL A 339 -1.59 -21.92 5.60
N PHE A 340 -1.96 -20.87 6.33
CA PHE A 340 -2.55 -21.00 7.67
C PHE A 340 -3.88 -21.74 7.65
N ILE A 341 -4.76 -21.44 6.71
CA ILE A 341 -6.06 -22.12 6.54
C ILE A 341 -5.86 -23.60 6.24
N VAL A 342 -4.93 -23.95 5.34
CA VAL A 342 -4.62 -25.35 5.00
C VAL A 342 -4.06 -26.10 6.23
N LEU A 343 -3.18 -25.47 7.00
CA LEU A 343 -2.67 -26.07 8.23
C LEU A 343 -3.81 -26.31 9.25
N CYS A 344 -4.70 -25.34 9.45
CA CYS A 344 -5.86 -25.50 10.31
C CYS A 344 -6.82 -26.59 9.81
N ASP A 345 -7.09 -26.64 8.50
CA ASP A 345 -7.94 -27.69 7.90
C ASP A 345 -7.36 -29.09 8.14
N LEU A 346 -6.07 -29.29 7.91
CA LEU A 346 -5.40 -30.58 8.14
C LEU A 346 -5.46 -31.01 9.60
N LEU A 347 -5.27 -30.07 10.54
CA LEU A 347 -5.41 -30.34 11.97
C LEU A 347 -6.86 -30.68 12.32
N CYS A 348 -7.84 -29.93 11.85
CA CYS A 348 -9.24 -30.19 12.07
C CYS A 348 -9.67 -31.55 11.51
N ILE A 349 -9.29 -31.89 10.30
CA ILE A 349 -9.61 -33.20 9.68
C ILE A 349 -9.11 -34.33 10.56
N ARG A 350 -7.87 -34.27 11.05
CA ARG A 350 -7.31 -35.30 11.94
C ARG A 350 -8.11 -35.42 13.24
N PHE A 351 -8.41 -34.31 13.91
CA PHE A 351 -9.16 -34.29 15.15
C PHE A 351 -10.58 -34.82 14.97
N VAL A 352 -11.31 -34.34 13.95
CA VAL A 352 -12.69 -34.79 13.68
C VAL A 352 -12.74 -36.27 13.35
N GLN A 353 -11.80 -36.77 12.54
CA GLN A 353 -11.71 -38.19 12.21
C GLN A 353 -11.43 -39.07 13.44
N GLN A 354 -10.60 -38.60 14.35
CA GLN A 354 -10.32 -39.31 15.59
C GLN A 354 -11.55 -39.37 16.49
N ASN A 355 -12.25 -38.24 16.68
CA ASN A 355 -13.40 -38.18 17.60
C ASN A 355 -14.67 -38.85 17.05
N VAL A 356 -14.91 -38.79 15.74
CA VAL A 356 -16.13 -39.33 15.12
C VAL A 356 -16.02 -40.82 14.81
N LEU A 357 -14.81 -41.33 14.60
CA LEU A 357 -14.59 -42.72 14.17
C LEU A 357 -13.88 -43.57 15.24
N SER A 358 -13.56 -43.01 16.43
CA SER A 358 -13.17 -43.80 17.59
C SER A 358 -14.40 -44.51 18.15
#